data_dd3a2de3d9f0bfd02653dbec7028d648
#
_entry.id   dd3a2de3d9f0bfd02653dbec7028d648
#
_cell.length_a   1.000
_cell.length_b   1.000
_cell.length_c   1.000
_cell.angle_alpha   90.00
_cell.angle_beta   90.00
_cell.angle_gamma   90.00
#
_symmetry.space_group_name_H-M   'P 1'
#
loop_
_entity.id
_entity.type
_entity.pdbx_description
1 polymer ?
#
loop_
_entity_poly.entity_id
_entity_poly.type
_entity_poly.pdbx_seq_one_letter_code
_entity_poly.pdbx_strand_id
1 'polypeptide(L)'
;KFGLDSLADGVIVSHAEGHKRGIASNHGDSEHLWRQLGLPYSMDGFRRDVKAALGGSVAESSSASDADSKRMQTAELKNLSDADVIAKVGTLFSVDQREGGILASVSLAQFILESGYGKSELAQNANNVFGMKKNLSGNTWGGSAWDGVSVYGKQTQEYVDGKYVTVTADFRKYSCVEDSIADHSAYLLGAVDG
;
A
#
# COMPACT_ATOMS: atom_id res chain seq x y z
N LYS A 1 8.94 23.11 -12.55
CA LYS A 1 8.46 22.07 -13.50
C LYS A 1 9.41 22.10 -14.69
N PHE A 2 9.99 20.96 -15.06
CA PHE A 2 11.04 20.88 -16.09
C PHE A 2 10.45 20.74 -17.52
N GLY A 3 9.12 20.71 -17.69
CA GLY A 3 8.43 20.62 -18.99
C GLY A 3 8.74 19.35 -19.80
N LEU A 4 9.16 18.27 -19.12
CA LEU A 4 9.51 17.00 -19.77
C LEU A 4 8.25 16.24 -20.20
N ASP A 5 8.24 15.73 -21.43
CA ASP A 5 7.20 14.84 -21.91
C ASP A 5 7.56 13.38 -21.57
N SER A 6 6.78 12.76 -20.68
CA SER A 6 7.01 11.38 -20.24
C SER A 6 6.89 10.34 -21.37
N LEU A 7 6.27 10.70 -22.49
CA LEU A 7 6.18 9.85 -23.70
C LEU A 7 7.37 10.01 -24.64
N ALA A 8 8.18 11.07 -24.48
CA ALA A 8 9.35 11.27 -25.31
C ALA A 8 10.41 10.19 -25.03
N ASP A 9 11.08 9.74 -26.07
CA ASP A 9 12.10 8.70 -25.97
C ASP A 9 13.24 9.13 -25.03
N GLY A 10 13.60 8.28 -24.10
CA GLY A 10 14.70 8.50 -23.14
C GLY A 10 14.35 9.36 -21.93
N VAL A 11 13.15 9.94 -21.81
CA VAL A 11 12.73 10.73 -20.64
C VAL A 11 12.46 9.85 -19.43
N ILE A 12 11.76 8.75 -19.65
CA ILE A 12 11.55 7.71 -18.63
C ILE A 12 11.99 6.38 -19.23
N VAL A 13 13.01 5.76 -18.65
CA VAL A 13 13.54 4.47 -19.08
C VAL A 13 13.57 3.50 -17.90
N SER A 14 13.20 2.25 -18.14
CA SER A 14 13.44 1.17 -17.19
C SER A 14 14.93 0.79 -17.17
N HIS A 15 15.35 0.02 -16.15
CA HIS A 15 16.70 -0.53 -16.12
C HIS A 15 16.99 -1.40 -17.36
N ALA A 16 16.01 -2.20 -17.81
CA ALA A 16 16.14 -3.03 -18.99
C ALA A 16 16.32 -2.21 -20.28
N GLU A 17 15.59 -1.10 -20.41
CA GLU A 17 15.76 -0.16 -21.54
C GLU A 17 17.08 0.58 -21.43
N GLY A 18 17.46 1.03 -20.22
CA GLY A 18 18.73 1.69 -19.93
C GLY A 18 19.93 0.77 -20.21
N HIS A 19 19.84 -0.51 -19.86
CA HIS A 19 20.85 -1.51 -20.17
C HIS A 19 21.04 -1.67 -21.69
N LYS A 20 19.96 -1.79 -22.44
CA LYS A 20 20.03 -1.84 -23.92
C LYS A 20 20.67 -0.60 -24.54
N ARG A 21 20.57 0.54 -23.86
CA ARG A 21 21.20 1.82 -24.27
C ARG A 21 22.62 2.01 -23.74
N GLY A 22 23.13 1.08 -22.92
CA GLY A 22 24.46 1.16 -22.32
C GLY A 22 24.62 2.18 -21.20
N ILE A 23 23.51 2.65 -20.59
CA ILE A 23 23.50 3.66 -19.53
C ILE A 23 23.10 3.11 -18.15
N ALA A 24 22.74 1.84 -18.05
CA ALA A 24 22.38 1.18 -16.81
C ALA A 24 22.90 -0.25 -16.75
N SER A 25 23.04 -0.79 -15.53
CA SER A 25 23.38 -2.18 -15.28
C SER A 25 22.20 -3.11 -15.59
N ASN A 26 22.47 -4.40 -15.80
CA ASN A 26 21.42 -5.39 -16.05
C ASN A 26 20.84 -5.89 -14.70
N HIS A 27 19.81 -5.22 -14.20
CA HIS A 27 19.08 -5.64 -13.01
C HIS A 27 17.59 -5.89 -13.34
N GLY A 28 16.96 -6.78 -12.57
CA GLY A 28 15.50 -6.93 -12.61
C GLY A 28 14.84 -5.67 -12.08
N ASP A 29 13.83 -5.20 -12.79
CA ASP A 29 13.08 -3.99 -12.48
C ASP A 29 11.57 -4.23 -12.54
N SER A 30 10.80 -3.16 -12.59
CA SER A 30 9.33 -3.21 -12.61
C SER A 30 8.75 -4.15 -13.68
N GLU A 31 9.36 -4.26 -14.87
CA GLU A 31 8.88 -5.13 -15.95
C GLU A 31 9.03 -6.61 -15.59
N HIS A 32 10.07 -6.97 -14.83
CA HIS A 32 10.24 -8.31 -14.31
C HIS A 32 9.16 -8.65 -13.29
N LEU A 33 8.89 -7.74 -12.37
CA LEU A 33 7.85 -7.87 -11.35
C LEU A 33 6.46 -8.00 -11.98
N TRP A 34 6.12 -7.16 -12.95
CA TRP A 34 4.83 -7.22 -13.65
C TRP A 34 4.63 -8.59 -14.33
N ARG A 35 5.67 -9.11 -14.96
CA ARG A 35 5.62 -10.46 -15.56
C ARG A 35 5.44 -11.57 -14.54
N GLN A 36 6.14 -11.50 -13.40
CA GLN A 36 5.99 -12.47 -12.31
C GLN A 36 4.58 -12.45 -11.70
N LEU A 37 3.97 -11.28 -11.60
CA LEU A 37 2.61 -11.11 -11.11
C LEU A 37 1.53 -11.37 -12.17
N GLY A 38 1.91 -11.71 -13.41
CA GLY A 38 0.95 -11.90 -14.49
C GLY A 38 0.20 -10.63 -14.91
N LEU A 39 0.73 -9.44 -14.58
CA LEU A 39 0.09 -8.17 -14.87
C LEU A 39 0.37 -7.79 -16.33
N PRO A 40 -0.66 -7.48 -17.15
CA PRO A 40 -0.52 -7.01 -18.51
C PRO A 40 -0.13 -5.52 -18.54
N TYR A 41 0.94 -5.16 -17.82
CA TYR A 41 1.43 -3.80 -17.74
C TYR A 41 2.79 -3.66 -18.40
N SER A 42 3.11 -2.48 -18.89
CA SER A 42 4.34 -2.21 -19.65
C SER A 42 4.90 -0.83 -19.35
N MET A 43 6.15 -0.58 -19.71
CA MET A 43 6.75 0.75 -19.62
C MET A 43 5.99 1.82 -20.42
N ASP A 44 5.38 1.46 -21.54
CA ASP A 44 4.52 2.39 -22.29
C ASP A 44 3.22 2.71 -21.53
N GLY A 45 2.65 1.71 -20.84
CA GLY A 45 1.55 1.93 -19.92
C GLY A 45 1.94 2.90 -18.80
N PHE A 46 3.06 2.62 -18.13
CA PHE A 46 3.61 3.47 -17.08
C PHE A 46 3.85 4.92 -17.54
N ARG A 47 4.46 5.12 -18.71
CA ARG A 47 4.69 6.47 -19.27
C ARG A 47 3.39 7.22 -19.53
N ARG A 48 2.36 6.54 -20.05
CA ARG A 48 1.02 7.14 -20.25
C ARG A 48 0.39 7.57 -18.94
N ASP A 49 0.47 6.72 -17.91
CA ASP A 49 -0.09 7.03 -16.60
C ASP A 49 0.63 8.22 -15.95
N VAL A 50 1.97 8.26 -16.06
CA VAL A 50 2.77 9.42 -15.61
C VAL A 50 2.36 10.68 -16.38
N LYS A 51 2.18 10.59 -17.70
CA LYS A 51 1.74 11.74 -18.49
C LYS A 51 0.36 12.22 -18.07
N ALA A 52 -0.58 11.32 -17.84
CA ALA A 52 -1.91 11.65 -17.35
C ALA A 52 -1.85 12.34 -15.99
N ALA A 53 -1.06 11.81 -15.06
CA ALA A 53 -0.86 12.40 -13.74
C ALA A 53 -0.21 13.79 -13.77
N LEU A 54 0.75 14.02 -14.67
CA LEU A 54 1.42 15.31 -14.84
C LEU A 54 0.57 16.33 -15.62
N GLY A 55 -0.28 15.87 -16.53
CA GLY A 55 -1.12 16.72 -17.39
C GLY A 55 -2.34 17.33 -16.69
N GLY A 56 -2.66 16.91 -15.48
CA GLY A 56 -3.76 17.49 -14.70
C GLY A 56 -5.17 17.26 -15.28
N SER A 57 -5.31 16.42 -16.28
CA SER A 57 -6.59 15.93 -16.75
C SER A 57 -6.60 14.41 -16.63
N VAL A 58 -6.67 13.91 -15.41
CA VAL A 58 -7.44 12.70 -15.21
C VAL A 58 -8.85 13.10 -15.59
N ALA A 59 -9.36 12.62 -16.71
CA ALA A 59 -10.78 12.55 -16.87
C ALA A 59 -11.25 11.78 -15.64
N GLU A 60 -11.78 12.50 -14.66
CA GLU A 60 -12.65 11.90 -13.68
C GLU A 60 -13.68 11.15 -14.51
N SER A 61 -13.65 9.82 -14.45
CA SER A 61 -14.87 9.10 -14.68
C SER A 61 -15.75 9.54 -13.51
N SER A 62 -16.40 10.69 -13.76
CA SER A 62 -17.38 11.26 -12.90
C SER A 62 -18.53 10.28 -12.78
N SER A 63 -18.57 9.62 -11.66
CA SER A 63 -19.80 9.32 -10.99
C SER A 63 -19.61 9.64 -9.50
N ALA A 64 -19.38 10.93 -9.24
CA ALA A 64 -19.67 11.51 -7.95
C ALA A 64 -21.16 11.80 -7.94
N SER A 65 -21.95 10.78 -7.65
CA SER A 65 -23.31 10.93 -7.19
C SER A 65 -23.53 9.80 -6.16
N ASP A 66 -23.76 10.23 -4.92
CA ASP A 66 -24.25 9.44 -3.80
C ASP A 66 -23.29 8.35 -3.31
N ALA A 67 -22.30 8.80 -2.60
CA ALA A 67 -21.36 7.91 -1.95
C ALA A 67 -21.44 8.07 -0.44
N ASP A 68 -22.33 7.33 0.15
CA ASP A 68 -21.93 6.47 1.25
C ASP A 68 -21.11 5.34 0.59
N SER A 69 -19.91 5.67 0.10
CA SER A 69 -18.99 4.73 -0.55
C SER A 69 -18.63 3.71 0.50
N LYS A 70 -19.25 2.55 0.44
CA LYS A 70 -19.00 1.41 1.30
C LYS A 70 -17.49 1.19 1.39
N ARG A 71 -16.88 1.67 2.47
CA ARG A 71 -15.44 1.57 2.73
C ARG A 71 -15.07 0.09 2.80
N MET A 72 -13.93 -0.29 2.20
CA MET A 72 -13.56 -1.69 2.00
C MET A 72 -13.35 -2.42 3.32
N GLN A 73 -13.91 -3.63 3.40
CA GLN A 73 -13.68 -4.55 4.50
C GLN A 73 -12.77 -5.69 4.05
N THR A 74 -11.81 -6.09 4.89
CA THR A 74 -10.93 -7.24 4.58
C THR A 74 -11.69 -8.54 4.37
N ALA A 75 -12.88 -8.68 4.94
CA ALA A 75 -13.77 -9.82 4.70
C ALA A 75 -14.07 -10.02 3.19
N GLU A 76 -14.06 -8.95 2.40
CA GLU A 76 -14.26 -9.00 0.95
C GLU A 76 -13.08 -9.63 0.19
N LEU A 77 -11.90 -9.73 0.84
CA LEU A 77 -10.67 -10.27 0.26
C LEU A 77 -10.52 -11.77 0.50
N LYS A 78 -11.23 -12.32 1.48
CA LYS A 78 -11.00 -13.65 2.04
C LYS A 78 -10.94 -14.76 0.99
N ASN A 79 -11.84 -14.73 0.02
CA ASN A 79 -12.01 -15.78 -0.98
C ASN A 79 -11.47 -15.41 -2.36
N LEU A 80 -10.80 -14.27 -2.50
CA LEU A 80 -10.21 -13.82 -3.75
C LEU A 80 -8.87 -14.51 -4.01
N SER A 81 -8.50 -14.68 -5.28
CA SER A 81 -7.12 -15.00 -5.65
C SER A 81 -6.18 -13.86 -5.27
N ASP A 82 -4.89 -14.13 -5.14
CA ASP A 82 -3.91 -13.09 -4.79
C ASP A 82 -3.86 -11.97 -5.85
N ALA A 83 -4.00 -12.33 -7.12
CA ALA A 83 -4.09 -11.35 -8.21
C ALA A 83 -5.34 -10.47 -8.11
N ASP A 84 -6.50 -11.06 -7.77
CA ASP A 84 -7.74 -10.30 -7.61
C ASP A 84 -7.68 -9.38 -6.38
N VAL A 85 -7.02 -9.83 -5.30
CA VAL A 85 -6.77 -8.97 -4.14
C VAL A 85 -5.94 -7.76 -4.55
N ILE A 86 -4.80 -7.96 -5.24
CA ILE A 86 -3.94 -6.87 -5.70
C ILE A 86 -4.72 -5.90 -6.60
N ALA A 87 -5.49 -6.41 -7.55
CA ALA A 87 -6.31 -5.59 -8.43
C ALA A 87 -7.34 -4.76 -7.66
N LYS A 88 -7.95 -5.35 -6.62
CA LYS A 88 -8.99 -4.71 -5.80
C LYS A 88 -8.41 -3.64 -4.86
N VAL A 89 -7.30 -3.92 -4.17
CA VAL A 89 -6.73 -2.98 -3.18
C VAL A 89 -5.77 -1.97 -3.79
N GLY A 90 -5.21 -2.23 -4.96
CA GLY A 90 -4.16 -1.40 -5.57
C GLY A 90 -4.56 0.07 -5.75
N THR A 91 -5.84 0.32 -6.03
CA THR A 91 -6.38 1.68 -6.13
C THR A 91 -6.34 2.43 -4.81
N LEU A 92 -6.56 1.75 -3.66
CA LEU A 92 -6.51 2.38 -2.34
C LEU A 92 -5.09 2.89 -2.03
N PHE A 93 -4.06 2.09 -2.32
CA PHE A 93 -2.67 2.50 -2.15
C PHE A 93 -2.28 3.64 -3.08
N SER A 94 -2.82 3.65 -4.30
CA SER A 94 -2.59 4.76 -5.24
C SER A 94 -3.27 6.06 -4.81
N VAL A 95 -4.42 5.97 -4.14
CA VAL A 95 -5.10 7.12 -3.54
C VAL A 95 -4.26 7.65 -2.36
N ASP A 96 -3.88 6.79 -1.42
CA ASP A 96 -3.05 7.15 -0.27
C ASP A 96 -1.75 7.87 -0.69
N GLN A 97 -1.01 7.32 -1.67
CA GLN A 97 0.18 7.97 -2.22
C GLN A 97 -0.10 9.38 -2.76
N ARG A 98 -1.22 9.60 -3.46
CA ARG A 98 -1.58 10.92 -4.00
C ARG A 98 -1.94 11.92 -2.92
N GLU A 99 -2.50 11.44 -1.82
CA GLU A 99 -2.86 12.24 -0.65
C GLU A 99 -1.67 12.55 0.27
N GLY A 100 -0.46 12.18 -0.14
CA GLY A 100 0.77 12.45 0.61
C GLY A 100 1.28 11.27 1.43
N GLY A 101 0.71 10.08 1.23
CA GLY A 101 1.15 8.84 1.86
C GLY A 101 2.42 8.24 1.26
N ILE A 102 2.68 7.00 1.59
CA ILE A 102 3.86 6.24 1.14
C ILE A 102 3.69 5.80 -0.31
N LEU A 103 4.80 5.54 -1.00
CA LEU A 103 4.78 4.96 -2.35
C LEU A 103 3.88 3.72 -2.40
N ALA A 104 2.88 3.74 -3.27
CA ALA A 104 1.86 2.68 -3.38
C ALA A 104 2.46 1.28 -3.52
N SER A 105 3.53 1.13 -4.29
CA SER A 105 4.23 -0.16 -4.47
C SER A 105 4.89 -0.67 -3.17
N VAL A 106 5.39 0.22 -2.33
CA VAL A 106 6.00 -0.13 -1.05
C VAL A 106 4.92 -0.55 -0.06
N SER A 107 3.89 0.27 0.13
CA SER A 107 2.78 -0.05 1.03
C SER A 107 2.03 -1.30 0.61
N LEU A 108 1.81 -1.51 -0.69
CA LEU A 108 1.19 -2.74 -1.20
C LEU A 108 2.06 -3.99 -0.93
N ALA A 109 3.38 -3.88 -1.09
CA ALA A 109 4.28 -5.00 -0.75
C ALA A 109 4.25 -5.33 0.74
N GLN A 110 4.24 -4.32 1.61
CA GLN A 110 4.09 -4.50 3.06
C GLN A 110 2.73 -5.12 3.41
N PHE A 111 1.64 -4.62 2.82
CA PHE A 111 0.31 -5.22 2.96
C PHE A 111 0.32 -6.73 2.65
N ILE A 112 0.93 -7.13 1.53
CA ILE A 112 1.03 -8.54 1.13
C ILE A 112 1.78 -9.35 2.19
N LEU A 113 2.92 -8.86 2.64
CA LEU A 113 3.79 -9.56 3.60
C LEU A 113 3.16 -9.64 4.99
N GLU A 114 2.65 -8.52 5.52
CA GLU A 114 2.17 -8.40 6.90
C GLU A 114 0.78 -9.04 7.09
N SER A 115 -0.08 -8.96 6.08
CA SER A 115 -1.45 -9.45 6.21
C SER A 115 -1.76 -10.73 5.43
N GLY A 116 -0.81 -11.26 4.66
CA GLY A 116 -1.07 -12.38 3.76
C GLY A 116 -2.21 -12.04 2.79
N TYR A 117 -2.08 -10.95 2.05
CA TYR A 117 -3.12 -10.45 1.13
C TYR A 117 -4.44 -10.07 1.84
N GLY A 118 -4.36 -9.55 3.06
CA GLY A 118 -5.54 -9.21 3.86
C GLY A 118 -6.28 -10.42 4.44
N LYS A 119 -5.71 -11.61 4.35
CA LYS A 119 -6.37 -12.88 4.75
C LYS A 119 -5.98 -13.34 6.16
N SER A 120 -5.00 -12.68 6.82
CA SER A 120 -4.60 -13.02 8.18
C SER A 120 -5.75 -12.82 9.17
N GLU A 121 -5.71 -13.54 10.30
CA GLU A 121 -6.71 -13.40 11.37
C GLU A 121 -6.89 -11.94 11.81
N LEU A 122 -5.80 -11.22 12.02
CA LEU A 122 -5.83 -9.82 12.43
C LEU A 122 -6.47 -8.93 11.37
N ALA A 123 -6.10 -9.09 10.11
CA ALA A 123 -6.74 -8.36 9.02
C ALA A 123 -8.25 -8.62 8.99
N GLN A 124 -8.66 -9.87 9.03
CA GLN A 124 -10.07 -10.28 8.90
C GLN A 124 -10.97 -9.82 10.06
N ASN A 125 -10.44 -9.67 11.27
CA ASN A 125 -11.23 -9.30 12.44
C ASN A 125 -11.10 -7.82 12.84
N ALA A 126 -10.06 -7.14 12.34
CA ALA A 126 -9.74 -5.78 12.76
C ALA A 126 -9.50 -4.79 11.61
N ASN A 127 -9.59 -5.19 10.35
CA ASN A 127 -9.14 -4.42 9.19
C ASN A 127 -7.69 -3.90 9.34
N ASN A 128 -6.91 -4.52 10.21
CA ASN A 128 -5.52 -4.15 10.49
C ASN A 128 -4.59 -4.95 9.58
N VAL A 129 -4.18 -4.32 8.50
CA VAL A 129 -3.44 -4.99 7.42
C VAL A 129 -1.92 -4.79 7.51
N PHE A 130 -1.42 -4.09 8.54
CA PHE A 130 0.00 -3.84 8.78
C PHE A 130 0.48 -4.28 10.17
N GLY A 131 -0.35 -4.97 10.94
CA GLY A 131 0.04 -5.42 12.27
C GLY A 131 0.25 -4.28 13.28
N MET A 132 -0.41 -3.15 13.11
CA MET A 132 -0.25 -1.97 13.97
C MET A 132 -0.71 -2.28 15.39
N LYS A 133 0.23 -2.29 16.34
CA LYS A 133 -0.08 -2.44 17.77
C LYS A 133 -0.67 -1.16 18.35
N LYS A 134 -1.48 -1.30 19.41
CA LYS A 134 -2.05 -0.17 20.15
C LYS A 134 -0.97 0.79 20.65
N ASN A 135 0.08 0.26 21.27
CA ASN A 135 1.11 1.04 21.98
C ASN A 135 2.36 1.30 21.12
N LEU A 136 2.19 1.69 19.85
CA LEU A 136 3.31 2.15 19.03
C LEU A 136 3.60 3.63 19.31
N SER A 137 4.87 3.98 19.38
CA SER A 137 5.37 5.38 19.45
C SER A 137 4.55 6.30 20.38
N GLY A 138 4.26 5.87 21.59
CA GLY A 138 3.44 6.62 22.52
C GLY A 138 1.95 6.65 22.22
N ASN A 139 1.50 5.80 21.28
CA ASN A 139 0.09 5.55 20.96
C ASN A 139 -0.61 6.58 20.06
N THR A 140 0.03 7.70 19.78
CA THR A 140 -0.54 8.74 18.90
C THR A 140 0.54 9.36 18.02
N TRP A 141 0.16 9.77 16.82
CA TRP A 141 0.93 10.58 15.88
C TRP A 141 0.00 11.45 15.05
N GLY A 142 0.54 12.51 14.47
CA GLY A 142 -0.25 13.39 13.61
C GLY A 142 -0.85 12.65 12.43
N GLY A 143 -2.12 12.91 12.13
CA GLY A 143 -2.82 12.28 11.01
C GLY A 143 -3.24 10.83 11.22
N SER A 144 -3.17 10.28 12.45
CA SER A 144 -3.66 8.94 12.74
C SER A 144 -5.14 8.79 12.40
N ALA A 145 -5.48 7.78 11.60
CA ALA A 145 -6.85 7.42 11.26
C ALA A 145 -7.48 6.40 12.23
N TRP A 146 -6.75 6.00 13.27
CA TRP A 146 -7.29 5.16 14.32
C TRP A 146 -8.12 6.01 15.33
N ASP A 147 -9.22 5.45 15.80
CA ASP A 147 -10.12 6.13 16.75
C ASP A 147 -9.56 6.31 18.17
N GLY A 148 -8.38 5.77 18.44
CA GLY A 148 -7.71 5.86 19.74
C GLY A 148 -8.16 4.83 20.78
N VAL A 149 -9.21 4.06 20.51
CA VAL A 149 -9.84 3.16 21.51
C VAL A 149 -10.10 1.75 21.02
N SER A 150 -10.50 1.55 19.76
CA SER A 150 -10.88 0.24 19.23
C SER A 150 -9.68 -0.68 19.07
N VAL A 151 -9.71 -1.85 19.74
CA VAL A 151 -8.63 -2.81 19.74
C VAL A 151 -9.13 -4.22 19.42
N TYR A 152 -8.19 -5.03 18.94
CA TYR A 152 -8.33 -6.48 18.79
C TYR A 152 -7.22 -7.16 19.59
N GLY A 153 -7.58 -7.88 20.65
CA GLY A 153 -6.65 -8.65 21.46
C GLY A 153 -6.27 -9.95 20.74
N LYS A 154 -4.98 -10.17 20.53
CA LYS A 154 -4.46 -11.38 19.91
C LYS A 154 -3.36 -11.98 20.75
N GLN A 155 -3.38 -13.32 20.91
CA GLN A 155 -2.27 -14.02 21.50
C GLN A 155 -1.09 -14.06 20.51
N THR A 156 0.07 -13.63 20.98
CA THR A 156 1.33 -13.66 20.23
C THR A 156 2.38 -14.38 21.07
N GLN A 157 3.42 -14.89 20.42
CA GLN A 157 4.60 -15.41 21.13
C GLN A 157 5.69 -14.34 21.10
N GLU A 158 6.18 -13.97 22.27
CA GLU A 158 7.34 -13.10 22.42
C GLU A 158 8.50 -13.89 23.03
N TYR A 159 9.71 -13.56 22.61
CA TYR A 159 10.92 -14.19 23.15
C TYR A 159 11.45 -13.33 24.28
N VAL A 160 11.28 -13.83 25.53
CA VAL A 160 11.67 -13.11 26.74
C VAL A 160 12.60 -14.02 27.56
N ASP A 161 13.76 -13.52 27.93
CA ASP A 161 14.75 -14.23 28.77
C ASP A 161 15.07 -15.66 28.30
N GLY A 162 15.25 -15.82 26.98
CA GLY A 162 15.62 -17.12 26.40
C GLY A 162 14.48 -18.11 26.21
N LYS A 163 13.21 -17.69 26.38
CA LYS A 163 12.02 -18.54 26.24
C LYS A 163 10.92 -17.84 25.43
N TYR A 164 10.16 -18.63 24.69
CA TYR A 164 8.91 -18.16 24.11
C TYR A 164 7.82 -18.12 25.17
N VAL A 165 7.23 -16.95 25.37
CA VAL A 165 6.07 -16.76 26.24
C VAL A 165 4.89 -16.29 25.41
N THR A 166 3.71 -16.84 25.69
CA THR A 166 2.48 -16.37 25.06
C THR A 166 1.99 -15.15 25.80
N VAL A 167 1.85 -14.04 25.09
CA VAL A 167 1.31 -12.79 25.61
C VAL A 167 0.09 -12.38 24.79
N THR A 168 -0.84 -11.67 25.42
CA THR A 168 -1.93 -11.03 24.70
C THR A 168 -1.48 -9.62 24.33
N ALA A 169 -1.40 -9.33 23.04
CA ALA A 169 -1.11 -8.00 22.52
C ALA A 169 -2.37 -7.37 21.97
N ASP A 170 -2.58 -6.10 22.27
CA ASP A 170 -3.64 -5.28 21.71
C ASP A 170 -3.18 -4.67 20.39
N PHE A 171 -3.91 -4.93 19.33
CA PHE A 171 -3.71 -4.35 18.01
C PHE A 171 -4.81 -3.33 17.74
N ARG A 172 -4.50 -2.30 16.95
CA ARG A 172 -5.48 -1.32 16.51
C ARG A 172 -6.55 -2.00 15.66
N LYS A 173 -7.80 -1.64 15.87
CA LYS A 173 -8.91 -2.08 15.04
C LYS A 173 -9.44 -0.88 14.26
N TYR A 174 -9.53 -1.04 12.95
CA TYR A 174 -9.96 0.01 12.03
C TYR A 174 -11.37 -0.24 11.52
N SER A 175 -12.07 0.82 11.16
CA SER A 175 -13.42 0.72 10.60
C SER A 175 -13.40 0.17 9.17
N CYS A 176 -12.27 0.33 8.45
CA CYS A 176 -12.09 -0.13 7.06
C CYS A 176 -10.60 -0.30 6.72
N VAL A 177 -10.31 -0.82 5.54
CA VAL A 177 -8.94 -1.00 5.02
C VAL A 177 -8.27 0.34 4.77
N GLU A 178 -8.99 1.33 4.28
CA GLU A 178 -8.50 2.69 4.01
C GLU A 178 -7.94 3.35 5.26
N ASP A 179 -8.62 3.22 6.40
CA ASP A 179 -8.13 3.77 7.68
C ASP A 179 -6.83 3.10 8.12
N SER A 180 -6.69 1.78 7.91
CA SER A 180 -5.45 1.06 8.20
C SER A 180 -4.29 1.52 7.33
N ILE A 181 -4.54 1.79 6.04
CA ILE A 181 -3.53 2.30 5.10
C ILE A 181 -3.10 3.71 5.50
N ALA A 182 -4.06 4.61 5.73
CA ALA A 182 -3.79 5.99 6.10
C ALA A 182 -3.03 6.10 7.44
N ASP A 183 -3.41 5.29 8.44
CA ASP A 183 -2.74 5.27 9.74
C ASP A 183 -1.29 4.78 9.64
N HIS A 184 -1.04 3.74 8.82
CA HIS A 184 0.30 3.23 8.56
C HIS A 184 1.18 4.27 7.85
N SER A 185 0.65 4.96 6.83
CA SER A 185 1.37 6.02 6.12
C SER A 185 1.69 7.19 7.05
N ALA A 186 0.73 7.64 7.86
CA ALA A 186 0.94 8.70 8.84
C ALA A 186 2.01 8.32 9.89
N TYR A 187 2.01 7.06 10.35
CA TYR A 187 3.04 6.56 11.26
C TYR A 187 4.45 6.62 10.66
N LEU A 188 4.62 6.11 9.44
CA LEU A 188 5.93 6.09 8.79
C LEU A 188 6.45 7.49 8.47
N LEU A 189 5.58 8.40 8.05
CA LEU A 189 5.95 9.79 7.76
C LEU A 189 6.32 10.53 9.05
N GLY A 190 5.56 10.36 10.12
CA GLY A 190 5.87 10.95 11.41
C GLY A 190 7.14 10.38 12.07
N ALA A 191 7.52 9.14 11.77
CA ALA A 191 8.75 8.52 12.28
C ALA A 191 10.03 9.07 11.60
N VAL A 192 9.89 9.70 10.43
CA VAL A 192 11.01 10.28 9.67
C VAL A 192 11.35 11.71 10.15
N ASP A 193 10.36 12.40 10.73
CA ASP A 193 10.49 13.79 11.20
C ASP A 193 10.98 13.88 12.67
N GLY A 194 11.30 12.74 13.30
CA GLY A 194 11.73 12.60 14.70
C GLY A 194 13.22 12.45 14.92
#